data_3a3b2ca81b643ac06d59c385f35488d4
#
_entry.id   3a3b2ca81b643ac06d59c385f35488d4
#
_cell.length_a   1.000
_cell.length_b   1.000
_cell.length_c   1.000
_cell.angle_alpha   90.00
_cell.angle_beta   90.00
_cell.angle_gamma   90.00
#
_symmetry.space_group_name_H-M   'P 1'
#
loop_
_entity.id
_entity.type
_entity.pdbx_description
1 polymer ?
#
loop_
_entity_poly.entity_id
_entity_poly.type
_entity_poly.pdbx_seq_one_letter_code
_entity_poly.pdbx_strand_id
1 'polypeptide(L)'
;GLPFLDAMLNPKQSSAAPGDAPKRLLIFFSANGSAQDIWAPSGGETDFDISSHPVHAPLQPHRDDIIIIDGVDNEVSYHSGGDGHQTGMGCMITAAPLLPGDDFCLGACEDPTDTIGWGGGISVDQYVADQVELETTTKFRSLEMGVQVNSSTVWSRMSYRGPDQPLPHREDPSQNLTDLFSDLDADPLELALLRKKRKSVLDVVGDDYARLAPKLGKDDKLKVDQHLESIRAIEKRLDANGFVGAACETPSIDVPGDIFANDNYPAVGRAQTDLLVMALACDLTRVGSLQWNTSVSNKRFSWLPTPIPEGHHDLSHFDDSDGYALDAITRINHWYTEQFAYLLASMKAIPEGEGSLLDNSVVLWVNELGKGNSHTRRDLPFVLAGSCQGYFNTGRYLSYGGADQQAYHGRLLVSLCHAMGYPVSSFGMPEYSEQGPLPNLTG
;
A
#
# COMPACT_ATOMS: atom_id res chain seq x y z
N GLY A 1 25.39 -7.49 -9.16
CA GLY A 1 24.47 -8.36 -9.89
C GLY A 1 23.33 -8.72 -8.97
N LEU A 2 22.11 -8.60 -9.41
CA LEU A 2 20.90 -8.89 -8.64
C LEU A 2 20.83 -10.43 -8.40
N PRO A 3 20.92 -10.96 -7.18
CA PRO A 3 20.85 -12.39 -6.92
C PRO A 3 19.47 -13.00 -7.25
N PHE A 4 18.47 -12.16 -7.43
CA PHE A 4 17.08 -12.54 -7.68
C PHE A 4 16.79 -12.89 -9.15
N LEU A 5 17.52 -12.30 -10.09
CA LEU A 5 17.29 -12.47 -11.53
C LEU A 5 17.73 -13.84 -12.08
N ASP A 6 18.73 -14.51 -11.48
CA ASP A 6 19.22 -15.79 -12.00
C ASP A 6 18.27 -16.97 -11.71
N ALA A 7 17.49 -16.89 -10.61
CA ALA A 7 16.47 -17.89 -10.28
C ALA A 7 15.19 -17.74 -11.16
N MET A 8 14.92 -16.52 -11.65
CA MET A 8 13.76 -16.22 -12.50
C MET A 8 13.98 -16.59 -13.99
N LEU A 9 15.22 -16.87 -14.40
CA LEU A 9 15.56 -17.16 -15.81
C LEU A 9 15.24 -18.58 -16.28
N ASN A 10 14.70 -19.46 -15.43
CA ASN A 10 14.21 -20.78 -15.82
C ASN A 10 12.73 -21.00 -15.47
N PRO A 11 11.80 -20.27 -16.09
CA PRO A 11 10.37 -20.51 -15.85
C PRO A 11 9.97 -21.85 -16.49
N LYS A 12 9.48 -22.77 -15.67
CA LYS A 12 8.55 -23.78 -16.19
C LYS A 12 7.31 -23.01 -16.60
N GLN A 13 7.16 -22.77 -17.90
CA GLN A 13 5.98 -22.08 -18.46
C GLN A 13 4.70 -22.73 -17.95
N SER A 14 3.94 -22.03 -17.11
CA SER A 14 2.54 -22.34 -16.95
C SER A 14 1.82 -21.72 -18.15
N SER A 15 1.22 -22.57 -18.97
CA SER A 15 0.32 -22.14 -20.02
C SER A 15 -1.06 -21.82 -19.42
N ALA A 16 -1.17 -20.73 -18.66
CA ALA A 16 -2.47 -20.11 -18.43
C ALA A 16 -2.94 -19.53 -19.77
N ALA A 17 -4.21 -19.73 -20.12
CA ALA A 17 -4.77 -19.11 -21.32
C ALA A 17 -4.78 -17.58 -21.18
N PRO A 18 -4.70 -16.81 -22.28
CA PRO A 18 -4.83 -15.36 -22.23
C PRO A 18 -6.10 -14.96 -21.47
N GLY A 19 -5.96 -14.15 -20.41
CA GLY A 19 -7.07 -13.71 -19.56
C GLY A 19 -7.28 -14.50 -18.27
N ASP A 20 -6.54 -15.59 -18.02
CA ASP A 20 -6.66 -16.40 -16.78
C ASP A 20 -5.74 -15.94 -15.64
N ALA A 21 -4.83 -15.01 -15.88
CA ALA A 21 -3.96 -14.46 -14.85
C ALA A 21 -4.79 -13.62 -13.84
N PRO A 22 -4.56 -13.77 -12.53
CA PRO A 22 -5.30 -12.97 -11.54
C PRO A 22 -4.86 -11.49 -11.57
N LYS A 23 -5.82 -10.59 -11.43
CA LYS A 23 -5.55 -9.17 -11.21
C LYS A 23 -5.06 -8.93 -9.78
N ARG A 24 -4.19 -7.95 -9.59
CA ARG A 24 -3.63 -7.61 -8.27
C ARG A 24 -3.62 -6.11 -8.02
N LEU A 25 -3.89 -5.74 -6.77
CA LEU A 25 -3.82 -4.37 -6.28
C LEU A 25 -2.69 -4.24 -5.26
N LEU A 26 -1.82 -3.27 -5.47
CA LEU A 26 -0.75 -2.91 -4.54
C LEU A 26 -0.75 -1.41 -4.25
N ILE A 27 -0.66 -1.04 -2.98
CA ILE A 27 -0.49 0.34 -2.53
C ILE A 27 0.96 0.53 -2.03
N PHE A 28 1.66 1.50 -2.58
CA PHE A 28 3.00 1.91 -2.12
C PHE A 28 2.89 3.29 -1.47
N PHE A 29 3.35 3.42 -0.24
CA PHE A 29 3.25 4.67 0.51
C PHE A 29 4.62 5.22 0.86
N SER A 30 4.83 6.52 0.63
CA SER A 30 5.92 7.34 1.18
C SER A 30 5.36 8.58 1.87
N ALA A 31 6.04 9.08 2.90
CA ALA A 31 5.52 10.08 3.81
C ALA A 31 5.99 11.52 3.51
N ASN A 32 5.39 12.48 4.24
CA ASN A 32 5.79 13.88 4.40
C ASN A 32 5.65 14.76 3.14
N GLY A 33 4.78 14.40 2.21
CA GLY A 33 4.57 15.16 0.99
C GLY A 33 5.72 15.04 -0.02
N SER A 34 5.70 15.90 -1.00
CA SER A 34 6.67 15.93 -2.10
C SER A 34 7.27 17.31 -2.28
N ALA A 35 8.32 17.39 -3.09
CA ALA A 35 8.78 18.63 -3.69
C ALA A 35 7.76 19.05 -4.78
N GLN A 36 6.57 19.51 -4.35
CA GLN A 36 5.38 19.70 -5.19
C GLN A 36 5.66 20.58 -6.41
N ASP A 37 6.43 21.67 -6.23
CA ASP A 37 6.74 22.62 -7.30
C ASP A 37 7.61 22.01 -8.43
N ILE A 38 8.23 20.86 -8.20
CA ILE A 38 9.06 20.13 -9.16
C ILE A 38 8.57 18.70 -9.40
N TRP A 39 7.34 18.36 -8.99
CA TRP A 39 6.76 17.03 -9.18
C TRP A 39 6.40 16.76 -10.63
N ALA A 40 5.78 17.72 -11.30
CA ALA A 40 5.30 17.58 -12.67
C ALA A 40 6.45 17.42 -13.67
N PRO A 41 6.45 16.38 -14.53
CA PRO A 41 7.43 16.28 -15.59
C PRO A 41 7.23 17.35 -16.66
N SER A 42 8.25 17.62 -17.44
CA SER A 42 8.16 18.48 -18.63
C SER A 42 7.53 17.72 -19.82
N GLY A 43 6.92 18.44 -20.73
CA GLY A 43 6.28 17.87 -21.92
C GLY A 43 4.76 17.74 -21.80
N GLY A 44 4.16 17.06 -22.75
CA GLY A 44 2.72 16.81 -22.79
C GLY A 44 2.34 15.42 -22.26
N GLU A 45 1.09 15.07 -22.45
CA GLU A 45 0.51 13.83 -21.92
C GLU A 45 1.26 12.56 -22.31
N THR A 46 1.66 12.43 -23.59
CA THR A 46 2.33 11.23 -24.12
C THR A 46 3.79 11.43 -24.47
N ASP A 47 4.26 12.67 -24.55
CA ASP A 47 5.63 13.04 -24.85
C ASP A 47 6.40 13.65 -23.65
N PHE A 48 5.88 13.41 -22.43
CA PHE A 48 6.55 13.84 -21.20
C PHE A 48 7.96 13.23 -21.08
N ASP A 49 8.88 14.01 -20.50
CA ASP A 49 10.26 13.59 -20.27
C ASP A 49 10.60 13.54 -18.78
N ILE A 50 11.06 12.36 -18.35
CA ILE A 50 11.54 12.10 -17.00
C ILE A 50 13.00 11.65 -16.96
N SER A 51 13.69 11.60 -18.10
CA SER A 51 15.05 11.06 -18.21
C SER A 51 16.09 11.78 -17.34
N SER A 52 15.90 13.08 -17.13
CA SER A 52 16.73 13.92 -16.26
C SER A 52 15.94 14.60 -15.13
N HIS A 53 14.71 14.14 -14.91
CA HIS A 53 13.85 14.73 -13.90
C HIS A 53 14.40 14.49 -12.48
N PRO A 54 14.51 15.51 -11.61
CA PRO A 54 15.18 15.38 -10.33
C PRO A 54 14.52 14.35 -9.38
N VAL A 55 13.22 14.11 -9.53
CA VAL A 55 12.49 13.11 -8.75
C VAL A 55 12.29 11.81 -9.56
N HIS A 56 11.77 11.90 -10.78
CA HIS A 56 11.26 10.75 -11.52
C HIS A 56 12.26 10.02 -12.42
N ALA A 57 13.52 10.49 -12.55
CA ALA A 57 14.50 9.87 -13.43
C ALA A 57 14.67 8.34 -13.22
N PRO A 58 14.59 7.77 -11.99
CA PRO A 58 14.64 6.33 -11.80
C PRO A 58 13.51 5.55 -12.48
N LEU A 59 12.37 6.19 -12.80
CA LEU A 59 11.24 5.57 -13.49
C LEU A 59 11.39 5.54 -15.01
N GLN A 60 12.43 6.13 -15.58
CA GLN A 60 12.63 6.14 -17.04
C GLN A 60 12.55 4.75 -17.69
N PRO A 61 13.09 3.66 -17.11
CA PRO A 61 12.94 2.30 -17.65
C PRO A 61 11.49 1.79 -17.66
N HIS A 62 10.61 2.40 -16.88
CA HIS A 62 9.21 2.04 -16.70
C HIS A 62 8.24 3.10 -17.24
N ARG A 63 8.75 4.07 -18.04
CA ARG A 63 7.96 5.19 -18.53
C ARG A 63 6.66 4.75 -19.21
N ASP A 64 6.71 3.68 -19.97
CA ASP A 64 5.56 3.16 -20.71
C ASP A 64 4.59 2.32 -19.82
N ASP A 65 5.03 1.95 -18.62
CA ASP A 65 4.24 1.18 -17.67
C ASP A 65 3.51 2.05 -16.63
N ILE A 66 3.72 3.39 -16.62
CA ILE A 66 3.24 4.29 -15.57
C ILE A 66 2.31 5.39 -16.08
N ILE A 67 1.51 5.92 -15.15
CA ILE A 67 0.81 7.21 -15.29
C ILE A 67 1.27 8.09 -14.13
N ILE A 68 1.95 9.21 -14.41
CA ILE A 68 2.21 10.26 -13.42
C ILE A 68 0.97 11.15 -13.37
N ILE A 69 0.48 11.45 -12.17
CA ILE A 69 -0.76 12.17 -11.95
C ILE A 69 -0.49 13.34 -11.02
N ASP A 70 -0.97 14.52 -11.38
CA ASP A 70 -1.02 15.70 -10.53
C ASP A 70 -2.41 16.37 -10.54
N GLY A 71 -2.61 17.37 -9.68
CA GLY A 71 -3.85 18.12 -9.60
C GLY A 71 -5.02 17.34 -8.99
N VAL A 72 -4.76 16.25 -8.25
CA VAL A 72 -5.80 15.45 -7.59
C VAL A 72 -5.82 15.75 -6.09
N ASP A 73 -7.01 16.08 -5.57
CA ASP A 73 -7.20 16.57 -4.22
C ASP A 73 -7.83 15.54 -3.29
N ASN A 74 -7.37 15.48 -2.02
CA ASN A 74 -8.02 14.77 -0.92
C ASN A 74 -8.90 15.73 -0.12
N GLU A 75 -9.98 16.23 -0.73
CA GLU A 75 -10.91 17.15 -0.08
C GLU A 75 -11.58 16.51 1.15
N VAL A 76 -11.80 15.22 1.15
CA VAL A 76 -12.39 14.48 2.29
C VAL A 76 -11.65 14.74 3.59
N SER A 77 -10.32 14.88 3.52
CA SER A 77 -9.45 15.10 4.68
C SER A 77 -9.72 16.44 5.41
N TYR A 78 -10.41 17.38 4.78
CA TYR A 78 -10.79 18.66 5.39
C TYR A 78 -12.14 18.61 6.13
N HIS A 79 -12.83 17.46 6.10
CA HIS A 79 -14.12 17.25 6.76
C HIS A 79 -14.03 16.61 8.14
N SER A 80 -12.83 16.38 8.64
CA SER A 80 -12.60 15.84 9.98
C SER A 80 -11.64 16.71 10.79
N GLY A 81 -11.70 16.62 12.12
CA GLY A 81 -10.63 17.11 12.97
C GLY A 81 -9.34 16.34 12.70
N GLY A 82 -8.23 16.82 13.24
CA GLY A 82 -6.92 16.24 13.05
C GLY A 82 -5.96 17.20 12.34
N ASP A 83 -4.66 16.95 12.51
CA ASP A 83 -3.65 17.66 11.73
C ASP A 83 -3.61 17.13 10.28
N GLY A 84 -2.78 17.76 9.44
CA GLY A 84 -2.66 17.38 8.03
C GLY A 84 -2.19 15.94 7.84
N HIS A 85 -1.25 15.46 8.66
CA HIS A 85 -0.75 14.09 8.59
C HIS A 85 -1.77 13.07 9.09
N GLN A 86 -2.53 13.37 10.17
CA GLN A 86 -3.58 12.50 10.68
C GLN A 86 -4.69 12.31 9.64
N THR A 87 -5.22 13.41 9.15
CA THR A 87 -6.31 13.40 8.17
C THR A 87 -5.86 12.93 6.79
N GLY A 88 -4.65 13.31 6.36
CA GLY A 88 -4.04 12.81 5.15
C GLY A 88 -3.91 11.29 5.16
N MET A 89 -3.34 10.74 6.23
CA MET A 89 -3.09 9.29 6.35
C MET A 89 -4.39 8.47 6.46
N GLY A 90 -5.30 8.86 7.33
CA GLY A 90 -6.53 8.10 7.57
C GLY A 90 -7.54 8.20 6.43
N CYS A 91 -7.53 9.31 5.65
CA CYS A 91 -8.46 9.52 4.53
C CYS A 91 -7.90 9.05 3.17
N MET A 92 -6.57 8.86 3.04
CA MET A 92 -5.87 8.70 1.77
C MET A 92 -6.40 7.55 0.89
N ILE A 93 -6.68 6.41 1.47
CA ILE A 93 -7.21 5.26 0.73
C ILE A 93 -8.57 4.77 1.24
N THR A 94 -9.17 5.50 2.21
CA THR A 94 -10.55 5.28 2.65
C THR A 94 -11.53 6.23 1.97
N ALA A 95 -11.06 7.41 1.52
CA ALA A 95 -11.87 8.54 1.09
C ALA A 95 -13.05 8.82 2.05
N ALA A 96 -12.83 8.58 3.35
CA ALA A 96 -13.80 8.85 4.42
C ALA A 96 -13.12 9.68 5.52
N PRO A 97 -13.84 10.62 6.16
CA PRO A 97 -13.30 11.41 7.26
C PRO A 97 -12.86 10.53 8.43
N LEU A 98 -11.94 11.02 9.25
CA LEU A 98 -11.65 10.39 10.54
C LEU A 98 -12.89 10.47 11.44
N LEU A 99 -13.07 9.47 12.29
CA LEU A 99 -14.16 9.47 13.26
C LEU A 99 -13.87 10.44 14.40
N PRO A 100 -14.90 11.07 14.97
CA PRO A 100 -14.75 11.68 16.28
C PRO A 100 -14.44 10.59 17.32
N GLY A 101 -13.56 10.88 18.26
CA GLY A 101 -13.16 9.91 19.29
C GLY A 101 -12.17 10.52 20.26
N ASP A 102 -11.74 9.74 21.24
CA ASP A 102 -10.76 10.08 22.26
C ASP A 102 -9.49 9.20 22.20
N ASP A 103 -9.29 8.53 21.06
CA ASP A 103 -8.15 7.63 20.86
C ASP A 103 -6.81 8.37 20.76
N PHE A 104 -6.83 9.53 20.11
CA PHE A 104 -5.60 10.29 19.84
C PHE A 104 -5.80 11.77 20.08
N CYS A 105 -4.76 12.42 20.60
CA CYS A 105 -4.71 13.88 20.59
C CYS A 105 -4.66 14.42 19.16
N LEU A 106 -5.22 15.58 18.98
CA LEU A 106 -5.07 16.36 17.76
C LEU A 106 -3.64 16.87 17.65
N GLY A 107 -2.94 16.51 16.57
CA GLY A 107 -1.57 16.94 16.31
C GLY A 107 -0.62 16.65 17.49
N ALA A 108 0.11 17.66 17.92
CA ALA A 108 1.11 17.56 18.99
C ALA A 108 0.54 17.51 20.42
N CYS A 109 -0.76 17.32 20.61
CA CYS A 109 -1.41 17.33 21.93
C CYS A 109 -1.29 18.67 22.68
N GLU A 110 -1.44 19.78 21.99
CA GLU A 110 -1.41 21.11 22.62
C GLU A 110 -2.61 21.29 23.58
N ASP A 111 -3.77 20.78 23.22
CA ASP A 111 -4.93 20.64 24.10
C ASP A 111 -5.33 19.15 24.21
N PRO A 112 -5.18 18.52 25.38
CA PRO A 112 -5.53 17.11 25.56
C PRO A 112 -7.04 16.83 25.49
N THR A 113 -7.88 17.84 25.39
CA THR A 113 -9.34 17.70 25.16
C THR A 113 -9.70 17.69 23.69
N ASP A 114 -8.80 18.14 22.83
CA ASP A 114 -8.96 18.04 21.38
C ASP A 114 -8.46 16.66 20.92
N THR A 115 -9.39 15.78 20.61
CA THR A 115 -9.13 14.40 20.31
C THR A 115 -9.78 13.95 19.01
N ILE A 116 -9.29 12.85 18.46
CA ILE A 116 -9.76 12.27 17.21
C ILE A 116 -9.66 10.74 17.28
N GLY A 117 -10.54 10.05 16.56
CA GLY A 117 -10.54 8.60 16.40
C GLY A 117 -9.84 8.14 15.12
N TRP A 118 -10.05 6.89 14.78
CA TRP A 118 -9.53 6.22 13.60
C TRP A 118 -10.24 6.63 12.29
N GLY A 119 -9.79 6.07 11.15
CA GLY A 119 -10.42 6.23 9.84
C GLY A 119 -11.88 5.80 9.83
N GLY A 120 -12.76 6.60 9.21
CA GLY A 120 -14.21 6.42 9.23
C GLY A 120 -14.77 5.51 8.14
N GLY A 121 -13.93 4.82 7.35
CA GLY A 121 -14.37 3.97 6.26
C GLY A 121 -13.49 2.75 6.02
N ILE A 122 -13.98 1.83 5.19
CA ILE A 122 -13.16 0.76 4.63
C ILE A 122 -12.15 1.36 3.64
N SER A 123 -10.92 0.89 3.64
CA SER A 123 -9.92 1.29 2.64
C SER A 123 -10.08 0.49 1.33
N VAL A 124 -9.63 1.07 0.21
CA VAL A 124 -9.82 0.48 -1.12
C VAL A 124 -9.15 -0.88 -1.27
N ASP A 125 -7.96 -1.05 -0.69
CA ASP A 125 -7.26 -2.33 -0.64
C ASP A 125 -8.09 -3.38 0.10
N GLN A 126 -8.70 -3.03 1.21
CA GLN A 126 -9.53 -3.93 2.00
C GLN A 126 -10.88 -4.21 1.35
N TYR A 127 -11.49 -3.23 0.69
CA TYR A 127 -12.69 -3.45 -0.11
C TYR A 127 -12.41 -4.46 -1.25
N VAL A 128 -11.33 -4.24 -2.01
CA VAL A 128 -10.93 -5.16 -3.08
C VAL A 128 -10.60 -6.54 -2.52
N ALA A 129 -9.93 -6.63 -1.37
CA ALA A 129 -9.64 -7.91 -0.73
C ALA A 129 -10.90 -8.67 -0.31
N ASP A 130 -11.95 -7.99 0.15
CA ASP A 130 -13.26 -8.60 0.42
C ASP A 130 -13.90 -9.17 -0.85
N GLN A 131 -13.85 -8.43 -1.96
CA GLN A 131 -14.40 -8.90 -3.22
C GLN A 131 -13.63 -10.10 -3.76
N VAL A 132 -12.29 -10.07 -3.73
CA VAL A 132 -11.44 -11.21 -4.12
C VAL A 132 -11.77 -12.44 -3.28
N GLU A 133 -11.98 -12.28 -1.96
CA GLU A 133 -12.30 -13.41 -1.07
C GLU A 133 -13.68 -14.06 -1.36
N LEU A 134 -14.61 -13.33 -1.95
CA LEU A 134 -15.90 -13.88 -2.42
C LEU A 134 -15.74 -14.78 -3.64
N GLU A 135 -14.75 -14.51 -4.49
CA GLU A 135 -14.52 -15.26 -5.73
C GLU A 135 -13.52 -16.41 -5.55
N THR A 136 -12.47 -16.18 -4.75
CA THR A 136 -11.39 -17.15 -4.54
C THR A 136 -10.83 -17.02 -3.12
N THR A 137 -10.18 -18.09 -2.65
CA THR A 137 -9.53 -18.09 -1.35
C THR A 137 -8.02 -18.16 -1.51
N THR A 138 -7.33 -17.06 -1.22
CA THR A 138 -5.87 -17.01 -1.14
C THR A 138 -5.39 -17.33 0.29
N LYS A 139 -4.09 -17.66 0.47
CA LYS A 139 -3.51 -17.93 1.81
C LYS A 139 -3.66 -16.72 2.74
N PHE A 140 -3.51 -15.52 2.19
CA PHE A 140 -3.71 -14.25 2.89
C PHE A 140 -4.72 -13.41 2.11
N ARG A 141 -5.72 -12.89 2.79
CA ARG A 141 -6.70 -11.99 2.20
C ARG A 141 -6.03 -10.73 1.65
N SER A 142 -5.11 -10.16 2.42
CA SER A 142 -4.26 -9.04 2.07
C SER A 142 -2.96 -9.10 2.88
N LEU A 143 -1.94 -8.36 2.46
CA LEU A 143 -0.66 -8.23 3.16
C LEU A 143 -0.30 -6.76 3.33
N GLU A 144 -0.27 -6.31 4.59
CA GLU A 144 0.10 -4.95 4.97
C GLU A 144 1.56 -4.93 5.45
N MET A 145 2.52 -4.79 4.50
CA MET A 145 3.95 -4.76 4.82
C MET A 145 4.37 -3.37 5.32
N GLY A 146 5.06 -3.33 6.45
CA GLY A 146 5.60 -2.10 7.04
C GLY A 146 7.12 -2.07 7.02
N VAL A 147 7.68 -0.90 6.78
CA VAL A 147 9.12 -0.64 6.86
C VAL A 147 9.36 0.32 8.02
N GLN A 148 9.72 -0.24 9.18
CA GLN A 148 10.01 0.50 10.41
C GLN A 148 8.87 1.47 10.83
N VAL A 149 7.61 1.05 10.71
CA VAL A 149 6.45 1.85 11.12
C VAL A 149 6.40 1.99 12.63
N ASN A 150 6.61 0.91 13.38
CA ASN A 150 6.75 0.82 14.84
C ASN A 150 5.84 1.78 15.63
N SER A 151 4.58 1.89 15.21
CA SER A 151 3.60 2.79 15.81
C SER A 151 2.19 2.23 15.64
N SER A 152 1.27 2.63 16.52
CA SER A 152 -0.15 2.27 16.47
C SER A 152 -1.01 3.51 16.73
N THR A 153 -0.94 4.45 15.81
CA THR A 153 -1.72 5.70 15.81
C THR A 153 -2.30 5.95 14.43
N VAL A 154 -3.19 6.92 14.30
CA VAL A 154 -3.74 7.31 13.00
C VAL A 154 -2.67 7.76 12.00
N TRP A 155 -1.53 8.30 12.44
CA TRP A 155 -0.37 8.61 11.58
C TRP A 155 0.29 7.37 10.95
N SER A 156 -0.02 6.17 11.47
CA SER A 156 0.64 4.93 11.07
C SER A 156 -0.27 3.94 10.36
N ARG A 157 -1.55 4.24 10.15
CA ARG A 157 -2.51 3.31 9.56
C ARG A 157 -3.20 3.91 8.36
N MET A 158 -3.03 3.26 7.21
CA MET A 158 -3.75 3.61 5.98
C MET A 158 -4.81 2.57 5.63
N SER A 159 -4.61 1.29 5.99
CA SER A 159 -5.52 0.19 5.67
C SER A 159 -6.52 -0.06 6.80
N TYR A 160 -7.80 -0.10 6.46
CA TYR A 160 -8.92 -0.28 7.39
C TYR A 160 -9.93 -1.29 6.84
N ARG A 161 -10.33 -2.27 7.64
CA ARG A 161 -11.41 -3.22 7.30
C ARG A 161 -12.79 -2.58 7.30
N GLY A 162 -12.94 -1.48 7.95
CA GLY A 162 -14.15 -0.69 8.11
C GLY A 162 -13.90 0.47 9.06
N PRO A 163 -14.92 1.27 9.37
CA PRO A 163 -14.80 2.34 10.34
C PRO A 163 -14.24 1.83 11.67
N ASP A 164 -13.23 2.51 12.21
CA ASP A 164 -12.58 2.15 13.50
C ASP A 164 -11.91 0.76 13.51
N GLN A 165 -11.46 0.28 12.34
CA GLN A 165 -10.86 -1.06 12.20
C GLN A 165 -9.51 -1.01 11.47
N PRO A 166 -8.50 -0.33 12.03
CA PRO A 166 -7.19 -0.25 11.42
C PRO A 166 -6.47 -1.60 11.39
N LEU A 167 -5.71 -1.86 10.35
CA LEU A 167 -4.90 -3.06 10.24
C LEU A 167 -3.45 -2.80 10.67
N PRO A 168 -2.87 -3.69 11.47
CA PRO A 168 -1.46 -3.61 11.85
C PRO A 168 -0.56 -4.02 10.68
N HIS A 169 0.66 -3.48 10.64
CA HIS A 169 1.67 -3.85 9.67
C HIS A 169 2.45 -5.10 10.07
N ARG A 170 2.93 -5.81 9.07
CA ARG A 170 3.92 -6.88 9.17
C ARG A 170 5.30 -6.26 8.98
N GLU A 171 6.03 -6.04 10.08
CA GLU A 171 7.27 -5.25 10.06
C GLU A 171 8.55 -6.11 10.07
N ASP A 172 8.49 -7.35 10.55
CA ASP A 172 9.64 -8.25 10.62
C ASP A 172 9.75 -9.12 9.36
N PRO A 173 10.73 -8.85 8.46
CA PRO A 173 10.89 -9.65 7.24
C PRO A 173 11.19 -11.12 7.52
N SER A 174 11.89 -11.47 8.61
CA SER A 174 12.19 -12.86 8.95
C SER A 174 10.94 -13.63 9.35
N GLN A 175 10.08 -13.00 10.15
CA GLN A 175 8.79 -13.58 10.51
C GLN A 175 7.88 -13.69 9.28
N ASN A 176 7.86 -12.66 8.43
CA ASN A 176 7.09 -12.65 7.19
C ASN A 176 7.53 -13.77 6.23
N LEU A 177 8.85 -13.97 6.05
CA LEU A 177 9.39 -15.09 5.26
C LEU A 177 8.83 -16.42 5.76
N THR A 178 8.88 -16.64 7.07
CA THR A 178 8.39 -17.87 7.71
C THR A 178 6.88 -18.02 7.51
N ASP A 179 6.09 -16.99 7.78
CA ASP A 179 4.62 -17.04 7.67
C ASP A 179 4.15 -17.27 6.23
N LEU A 180 4.82 -16.65 5.27
CA LEU A 180 4.44 -16.73 3.86
C LEU A 180 4.83 -18.06 3.24
N PHE A 181 6.05 -18.55 3.47
CA PHE A 181 6.68 -19.57 2.64
C PHE A 181 7.03 -20.88 3.35
N SER A 182 6.94 -20.98 4.69
CA SER A 182 7.28 -22.22 5.42
C SER A 182 6.51 -23.46 4.96
N ASP A 183 5.34 -23.26 4.37
CA ASP A 183 4.49 -24.36 3.91
C ASP A 183 4.92 -24.90 2.52
N LEU A 184 5.76 -24.19 1.76
CA LEU A 184 6.16 -24.60 0.41
C LEU A 184 7.09 -25.80 0.41
N ASP A 185 7.98 -25.89 1.40
CA ASP A 185 8.99 -26.95 1.55
C ASP A 185 8.57 -28.01 2.57
N ALA A 186 7.39 -27.91 3.17
CA ALA A 186 6.94 -28.83 4.21
C ALA A 186 6.42 -30.15 3.63
N ASP A 187 6.74 -31.27 4.32
CA ASP A 187 6.15 -32.57 4.00
C ASP A 187 4.62 -32.49 4.04
N PRO A 188 3.88 -32.95 3.02
CA PRO A 188 2.42 -32.88 2.96
C PRO A 188 1.72 -33.49 4.17
N LEU A 189 2.30 -34.53 4.81
CA LEU A 189 1.77 -35.17 6.03
C LEU A 189 2.00 -34.30 7.27
N GLU A 190 3.17 -33.67 7.39
CA GLU A 190 3.45 -32.72 8.46
C GLU A 190 2.57 -31.49 8.36
N LEU A 191 2.37 -30.98 7.13
CA LEU A 191 1.50 -29.87 6.84
C LEU A 191 0.05 -30.17 7.21
N ALA A 192 -0.46 -31.36 6.86
CA ALA A 192 -1.81 -31.80 7.23
C ALA A 192 -1.99 -31.91 8.75
N LEU A 193 -0.96 -32.42 9.46
CA LEU A 193 -0.95 -32.49 10.92
C LEU A 193 -0.92 -31.12 11.58
N LEU A 194 -0.13 -30.20 11.04
CA LEU A 194 -0.04 -28.82 11.51
C LEU A 194 -1.36 -28.07 11.32
N ARG A 195 -1.98 -28.20 10.12
CA ARG A 195 -3.31 -27.65 9.82
C ARG A 195 -4.36 -28.19 10.79
N LYS A 196 -4.37 -29.51 11.04
CA LYS A 196 -5.28 -30.14 12.01
C LYS A 196 -5.09 -29.63 13.43
N LYS A 197 -3.83 -29.41 13.87
CA LYS A 197 -3.53 -28.82 15.18
C LYS A 197 -4.00 -27.36 15.28
N ARG A 198 -3.74 -26.55 14.26
CA ARG A 198 -4.20 -25.15 14.20
C ARG A 198 -5.71 -25.06 14.23
N LYS A 199 -6.41 -25.89 13.44
CA LYS A 199 -7.87 -25.96 13.43
C LYS A 199 -8.43 -26.33 14.81
N SER A 200 -7.86 -27.34 15.48
CA SER A 200 -8.26 -27.73 16.82
C SER A 200 -8.10 -26.62 17.88
N VAL A 201 -7.06 -25.77 17.75
CA VAL A 201 -6.87 -24.61 18.64
C VAL A 201 -7.93 -23.54 18.35
N LEU A 202 -8.22 -23.28 17.08
CA LEU A 202 -9.23 -22.30 16.66
C LEU A 202 -10.64 -22.71 17.08
N ASP A 203 -10.99 -24.01 16.99
CA ASP A 203 -12.26 -24.55 17.49
C ASP A 203 -12.44 -24.26 19.00
N VAL A 204 -11.38 -24.48 19.80
CA VAL A 204 -11.41 -24.20 21.26
C VAL A 204 -11.59 -22.71 21.54
N VAL A 205 -10.88 -21.86 20.81
CA VAL A 205 -11.00 -20.40 20.92
C VAL A 205 -12.41 -19.95 20.52
N GLY A 206 -12.98 -20.50 19.44
CA GLY A 206 -14.34 -20.23 19.01
C GLY A 206 -15.40 -20.60 20.05
N ASP A 207 -15.23 -21.75 20.73
CA ASP A 207 -16.13 -22.20 21.80
C ASP A 207 -16.03 -21.33 23.06
N ASP A 208 -14.82 -20.91 23.45
CA ASP A 208 -14.60 -19.99 24.56
C ASP A 208 -15.25 -18.63 24.29
N TYR A 209 -15.16 -18.21 23.04
CA TYR A 209 -15.73 -16.99 22.55
C TYR A 209 -17.26 -17.00 22.57
N ALA A 210 -17.88 -18.05 22.07
CA ALA A 210 -19.34 -18.23 22.11
C ALA A 210 -19.89 -18.17 23.55
N ARG A 211 -19.07 -18.58 24.53
CA ARG A 211 -19.41 -18.50 25.97
C ARG A 211 -19.24 -17.09 26.56
N LEU A 212 -18.35 -16.29 26.01
CA LEU A 212 -18.04 -14.94 26.48
C LEU A 212 -18.98 -13.89 25.87
N ALA A 213 -19.33 -13.99 24.59
CA ALA A 213 -20.13 -13.03 23.83
C ALA A 213 -21.45 -12.58 24.53
N PRO A 214 -22.23 -13.47 25.22
CA PRO A 214 -23.43 -13.05 25.93
C PRO A 214 -23.18 -12.19 27.17
N LYS A 215 -21.94 -12.12 27.65
CA LYS A 215 -21.55 -11.41 28.89
C LYS A 215 -20.94 -10.04 28.61
N LEU A 216 -20.73 -9.70 27.35
CA LEU A 216 -20.05 -8.48 26.92
C LEU A 216 -21.04 -7.35 26.61
N GLY A 217 -20.62 -6.12 26.85
CA GLY A 217 -21.29 -4.92 26.37
C GLY A 217 -21.31 -4.84 24.84
N LYS A 218 -22.09 -3.90 24.28
CA LYS A 218 -22.32 -3.79 22.84
C LYS A 218 -21.01 -3.60 22.06
N ASP A 219 -20.11 -2.75 22.56
CA ASP A 219 -18.86 -2.41 21.88
C ASP A 219 -17.82 -3.53 21.98
N ASP A 220 -17.72 -4.17 23.16
CA ASP A 220 -16.87 -5.34 23.35
C ASP A 220 -17.36 -6.54 22.54
N LYS A 221 -18.68 -6.70 22.41
CA LYS A 221 -19.25 -7.74 21.57
C LYS A 221 -18.88 -7.56 20.11
N LEU A 222 -18.90 -6.31 19.60
CA LEU A 222 -18.52 -6.01 18.22
C LEU A 222 -17.05 -6.40 17.95
N LYS A 223 -16.13 -6.01 18.84
CA LYS A 223 -14.69 -6.38 18.75
C LYS A 223 -14.50 -7.89 18.76
N VAL A 224 -15.30 -8.56 19.56
CA VAL A 224 -15.31 -10.00 19.74
C VAL A 224 -15.85 -10.73 18.50
N ASP A 225 -16.96 -10.29 17.92
CA ASP A 225 -17.51 -10.84 16.68
C ASP A 225 -16.53 -10.65 15.51
N GLN A 226 -15.85 -9.51 15.41
CA GLN A 226 -14.80 -9.24 14.42
C GLN A 226 -13.60 -10.19 14.56
N HIS A 227 -13.20 -10.47 15.80
CA HIS A 227 -12.12 -11.42 16.04
C HIS A 227 -12.53 -12.86 15.67
N LEU A 228 -13.78 -13.25 15.92
CA LEU A 228 -14.35 -14.54 15.50
C LEU A 228 -14.40 -14.68 13.98
N GLU A 229 -14.79 -13.63 13.26
CA GLU A 229 -14.75 -13.64 11.80
C GLU A 229 -13.31 -13.78 11.28
N SER A 230 -12.35 -13.11 11.91
CA SER A 230 -10.93 -13.26 11.59
C SER A 230 -10.45 -14.70 11.81
N ILE A 231 -10.89 -15.36 12.91
CA ILE A 231 -10.59 -16.77 13.19
C ILE A 231 -11.21 -17.69 12.12
N ARG A 232 -12.48 -17.47 11.76
CA ARG A 232 -13.17 -18.26 10.71
C ARG A 232 -12.51 -18.08 9.34
N ALA A 233 -12.06 -16.87 9.02
CA ALA A 233 -11.30 -16.62 7.81
C ALA A 233 -9.97 -17.38 7.79
N ILE A 234 -9.29 -17.52 8.95
CA ILE A 234 -8.08 -18.34 9.08
C ILE A 234 -8.41 -19.83 8.90
N GLU A 235 -9.50 -20.33 9.47
CA GLU A 235 -9.95 -21.72 9.29
C GLU A 235 -10.22 -22.03 7.81
N LYS A 236 -10.98 -21.18 7.14
CA LYS A 236 -11.29 -21.32 5.71
C LYS A 236 -10.02 -21.34 4.85
N ARG A 237 -9.00 -20.54 5.19
CA ARG A 237 -7.70 -20.52 4.51
C ARG A 237 -6.85 -21.76 4.79
N LEU A 238 -6.92 -22.33 6.00
CA LEU A 238 -6.24 -23.58 6.34
C LEU A 238 -6.79 -24.78 5.54
N ASP A 239 -8.06 -24.74 5.17
CA ASP A 239 -8.70 -25.78 4.35
C ASP A 239 -8.51 -25.53 2.83
N ALA A 240 -8.14 -24.32 2.40
CA ALA A 240 -7.84 -24.01 1.01
C ALA A 240 -6.54 -24.76 0.60
N ASN A 241 -6.66 -25.67 -0.36
CA ASN A 241 -5.49 -26.24 -1.02
C ASN A 241 -4.78 -25.11 -1.76
N GLY A 242 -3.63 -24.67 -1.23
CA GLY A 242 -2.90 -23.55 -1.77
C GLY A 242 -2.60 -23.77 -3.26
N PHE A 243 -3.19 -22.93 -4.11
CA PHE A 243 -2.70 -22.77 -5.47
C PHE A 243 -1.30 -22.14 -5.34
N VAL A 244 -0.29 -22.85 -5.81
CA VAL A 244 1.07 -22.31 -5.91
C VAL A 244 1.25 -21.88 -7.36
N GLY A 245 1.40 -20.58 -7.59
CA GLY A 245 1.68 -20.03 -8.92
C GLY A 245 2.91 -20.69 -9.54
N ALA A 246 2.98 -20.75 -10.86
CA ALA A 246 4.05 -21.46 -11.58
C ALA A 246 5.47 -20.89 -11.33
N ALA A 247 5.57 -19.65 -10.90
CA ALA A 247 6.83 -18.96 -10.59
C ALA A 247 7.11 -18.88 -9.08
N CYS A 248 6.45 -19.71 -8.26
CA CYS A 248 6.55 -19.63 -6.80
C CYS A 248 7.80 -20.31 -6.28
N GLU A 249 8.67 -19.51 -5.68
CA GLU A 249 9.89 -19.97 -4.98
C GLU A 249 10.02 -19.22 -3.66
N THR A 250 10.61 -19.88 -2.64
CA THR A 250 10.95 -19.19 -1.40
C THR A 250 12.07 -18.19 -1.67
N PRO A 251 11.86 -16.86 -1.48
CA PRO A 251 12.87 -15.88 -1.79
C PRO A 251 14.04 -15.96 -0.80
N SER A 252 15.25 -15.70 -1.29
CA SER A 252 16.40 -15.45 -0.42
C SER A 252 16.45 -13.97 -0.09
N ILE A 253 16.27 -13.63 1.17
CA ILE A 253 16.32 -12.24 1.65
C ILE A 253 17.47 -12.06 2.65
N ASP A 254 18.08 -10.88 2.63
CA ASP A 254 19.05 -10.47 3.65
C ASP A 254 18.35 -9.56 4.65
N VAL A 255 18.24 -10.01 5.90
CA VAL A 255 17.56 -9.28 6.97
C VAL A 255 18.58 -8.80 7.99
N PRO A 256 18.71 -7.51 8.23
CA PRO A 256 19.61 -6.98 9.23
C PRO A 256 19.17 -7.38 10.65
N GLY A 257 20.13 -7.51 11.57
CA GLY A 257 19.85 -7.96 12.94
C GLY A 257 18.96 -7.00 13.73
N ASP A 258 19.11 -5.69 13.53
CA ASP A 258 18.20 -4.66 14.11
C ASP A 258 17.36 -4.03 12.99
N ILE A 259 16.14 -4.53 12.83
CA ILE A 259 15.23 -4.07 11.78
C ILE A 259 14.72 -2.63 12.01
N PHE A 260 14.91 -2.03 13.19
CA PHE A 260 14.50 -0.66 13.51
C PHE A 260 15.64 0.35 13.49
N ALA A 261 16.90 -0.08 13.38
CA ALA A 261 18.02 0.83 13.21
C ALA A 261 17.84 1.70 11.95
N ASN A 262 18.12 3.00 12.08
CA ASN A 262 17.93 3.96 10.98
C ASN A 262 18.63 3.53 9.69
N ASP A 263 19.89 3.11 9.78
CA ASP A 263 20.71 2.75 8.61
C ASP A 263 20.28 1.44 7.94
N ASN A 264 19.45 0.64 8.61
CA ASN A 264 18.87 -0.59 8.07
C ASN A 264 17.55 -0.36 7.31
N TYR A 265 17.06 0.88 7.26
CA TYR A 265 15.81 1.23 6.58
C TYR A 265 15.77 0.77 5.11
N PRO A 266 16.81 0.99 4.28
CA PRO A 266 16.85 0.49 2.90
C PRO A 266 16.82 -1.04 2.82
N ALA A 267 17.57 -1.73 3.68
CA ALA A 267 17.66 -3.20 3.66
C ALA A 267 16.33 -3.86 4.07
N VAL A 268 15.68 -3.34 5.13
CA VAL A 268 14.36 -3.81 5.56
C VAL A 268 13.32 -3.58 4.47
N GLY A 269 13.30 -2.41 3.85
CA GLY A 269 12.38 -2.10 2.76
C GLY A 269 12.59 -2.99 1.54
N ARG A 270 13.85 -3.30 1.20
CA ARG A 270 14.19 -4.22 0.12
C ARG A 270 13.66 -5.63 0.40
N ALA A 271 13.91 -6.16 1.60
CA ALA A 271 13.43 -7.46 2.03
C ALA A 271 11.89 -7.55 2.02
N GLN A 272 11.19 -6.51 2.51
CA GLN A 272 9.73 -6.44 2.47
C GLN A 272 9.18 -6.39 1.03
N THR A 273 9.85 -5.66 0.13
CA THR A 273 9.50 -5.61 -1.29
C THR A 273 9.61 -6.99 -1.94
N ASP A 274 10.74 -7.69 -1.72
CA ASP A 274 10.98 -9.02 -2.30
C ASP A 274 9.95 -10.04 -1.82
N LEU A 275 9.64 -10.02 -0.52
CA LEU A 275 8.61 -10.88 0.08
C LEU A 275 7.22 -10.61 -0.50
N LEU A 276 6.84 -9.33 -0.64
CA LEU A 276 5.54 -8.94 -1.16
C LEU A 276 5.39 -9.32 -2.64
N VAL A 277 6.41 -9.03 -3.46
CA VAL A 277 6.42 -9.41 -4.89
C VAL A 277 6.29 -10.92 -5.05
N MET A 278 7.05 -11.70 -4.27
CA MET A 278 6.96 -13.15 -4.34
C MET A 278 5.62 -13.70 -3.81
N ALA A 279 5.06 -13.09 -2.77
CA ALA A 279 3.73 -13.46 -2.29
C ALA A 279 2.64 -13.24 -3.35
N LEU A 280 2.74 -12.14 -4.12
CA LEU A 280 1.85 -11.88 -5.27
C LEU A 280 2.10 -12.88 -6.41
N ALA A 281 3.35 -13.18 -6.75
CA ALA A 281 3.70 -14.14 -7.79
C ALA A 281 3.24 -15.57 -7.46
N CYS A 282 3.29 -15.94 -6.18
CA CYS A 282 2.79 -17.21 -5.66
C CYS A 282 1.26 -17.27 -5.52
N ASP A 283 0.53 -16.21 -5.82
CA ASP A 283 -0.90 -16.05 -5.56
C ASP A 283 -1.28 -16.33 -4.07
N LEU A 284 -0.33 -16.05 -3.16
CA LEU A 284 -0.61 -16.15 -1.71
C LEU A 284 -1.54 -15.04 -1.26
N THR A 285 -1.56 -13.94 -1.97
CA THR A 285 -2.53 -12.83 -1.90
C THR A 285 -2.63 -12.15 -3.25
N ARG A 286 -3.72 -11.41 -3.48
CA ARG A 286 -3.92 -10.54 -4.65
C ARG A 286 -3.98 -9.07 -4.28
N VAL A 287 -3.92 -8.77 -2.99
CA VAL A 287 -3.96 -7.40 -2.46
C VAL A 287 -2.84 -7.21 -1.46
N GLY A 288 -2.08 -6.13 -1.61
CA GLY A 288 -1.02 -5.81 -0.69
C GLY A 288 -0.76 -4.32 -0.55
N SER A 289 -0.03 -3.96 0.49
CA SER A 289 0.49 -2.62 0.67
C SER A 289 1.92 -2.67 1.21
N LEU A 290 2.73 -1.69 0.83
CA LEU A 290 4.07 -1.45 1.33
C LEU A 290 4.16 -0.03 1.86
N GLN A 291 4.16 0.09 3.18
CA GLN A 291 4.21 1.37 3.87
C GLN A 291 5.62 1.68 4.38
N TRP A 292 6.23 2.73 3.84
CA TRP A 292 7.52 3.23 4.26
C TRP A 292 7.37 4.22 5.42
N ASN A 293 7.39 3.70 6.67
CA ASN A 293 7.26 4.41 7.93
C ASN A 293 5.85 5.03 8.17
N THR A 294 5.74 5.92 9.15
CA THR A 294 4.53 6.69 9.48
C THR A 294 4.45 7.96 8.65
N SER A 295 3.28 8.60 8.60
CA SER A 295 3.09 9.90 7.93
C SER A 295 3.95 11.04 8.51
N VAL A 296 4.41 10.92 9.76
CA VAL A 296 5.34 11.84 10.43
C VAL A 296 6.76 11.25 10.49
N SER A 297 7.18 10.57 9.43
CA SER A 297 8.47 9.88 9.37
C SER A 297 9.63 10.84 9.56
N ASN A 298 10.40 10.65 10.63
CA ASN A 298 11.60 11.44 10.91
C ASN A 298 12.90 10.64 10.63
N LYS A 299 12.88 9.81 9.57
CA LYS A 299 14.07 9.08 9.11
C LYS A 299 15.14 10.02 8.59
N ARG A 300 16.38 9.72 8.95
CA ARG A 300 17.57 10.43 8.47
C ARG A 300 18.16 9.63 7.33
N PHE A 301 18.32 10.26 6.18
CA PHE A 301 18.82 9.60 4.97
C PHE A 301 20.35 9.59 4.93
N SER A 302 20.95 8.95 5.94
CA SER A 302 22.40 8.80 6.15
C SER A 302 23.10 7.97 5.09
N TRP A 303 22.37 7.07 4.42
CA TRP A 303 22.86 6.15 3.37
C TRP A 303 22.98 6.80 1.99
N LEU A 304 22.45 8.02 1.78
CA LEU A 304 22.58 8.71 0.51
C LEU A 304 24.05 9.10 0.25
N PRO A 305 24.49 9.20 -1.04
CA PRO A 305 25.85 9.61 -1.39
C PRO A 305 26.28 10.93 -0.73
N THR A 306 25.35 11.86 -0.59
CA THR A 306 25.45 13.04 0.29
C THR A 306 24.43 12.85 1.41
N PRO A 307 24.87 12.45 2.61
CA PRO A 307 23.96 12.17 3.72
C PRO A 307 23.13 13.40 4.12
N ILE A 308 21.89 13.13 4.54
CA ILE A 308 20.97 14.13 5.08
C ILE A 308 20.85 13.84 6.58
N PRO A 309 21.42 14.71 7.44
CA PRO A 309 21.47 14.47 8.89
C PRO A 309 20.16 14.81 9.61
N GLU A 310 19.34 15.68 9.02
CA GLU A 310 18.04 16.05 9.55
C GLU A 310 17.02 14.93 9.34
N GLY A 311 16.01 14.89 10.19
CA GLY A 311 14.85 14.01 10.00
C GLY A 311 13.97 14.48 8.84
N HIS A 312 13.41 13.56 8.11
CA HIS A 312 12.56 13.88 6.94
C HIS A 312 11.37 14.78 7.31
N HIS A 313 10.69 14.48 8.42
CA HIS A 313 9.57 15.29 8.89
C HIS A 313 10.03 16.70 9.32
N ASP A 314 11.18 16.82 10.01
CA ASP A 314 11.72 18.12 10.38
C ASP A 314 12.04 18.97 9.14
N LEU A 315 12.64 18.37 8.11
CA LEU A 315 12.93 19.03 6.83
C LEU A 315 11.66 19.50 6.11
N SER A 316 10.59 18.71 6.17
CA SER A 316 9.34 19.04 5.50
C SER A 316 8.68 20.32 6.02
N HIS A 317 9.06 20.79 7.23
CA HIS A 317 8.58 22.03 7.83
C HIS A 317 9.44 23.27 7.55
N PHE A 318 10.54 23.11 6.80
CA PHE A 318 11.38 24.26 6.45
C PHE A 318 10.64 25.18 5.46
N ASP A 319 11.06 26.46 5.42
CA ASP A 319 10.48 27.44 4.50
C ASP A 319 10.71 27.06 3.03
N ASP A 320 9.74 27.30 2.17
CA ASP A 320 9.82 26.99 0.72
C ASP A 320 11.00 27.66 0.01
N SER A 321 11.48 28.77 0.54
CA SER A 321 12.66 29.47 0.02
C SER A 321 13.99 28.88 0.51
N ASP A 322 13.97 27.90 1.41
CA ASP A 322 15.17 27.20 1.86
C ASP A 322 15.67 26.24 0.80
N GLY A 323 16.67 26.66 0.04
CA GLY A 323 17.23 25.87 -1.04
C GLY A 323 17.89 24.56 -0.58
N TYR A 324 18.39 24.48 0.66
CA TYR A 324 18.92 23.24 1.22
C TYR A 324 17.80 22.23 1.49
N ALA A 325 16.72 22.67 2.14
CA ALA A 325 15.59 21.79 2.44
C ALA A 325 14.93 21.30 1.16
N LEU A 326 14.73 22.17 0.17
CA LEU A 326 14.19 21.79 -1.14
C LEU A 326 15.06 20.74 -1.84
N ASP A 327 16.40 20.93 -1.87
CA ASP A 327 17.33 19.94 -2.42
C ASP A 327 17.27 18.62 -1.64
N ALA A 328 17.26 18.68 -0.31
CA ALA A 328 17.20 17.48 0.53
C ALA A 328 15.90 16.69 0.32
N ILE A 329 14.73 17.36 0.32
CA ILE A 329 13.43 16.73 0.07
C ILE A 329 13.40 16.13 -1.36
N THR A 330 13.94 16.85 -2.35
CA THR A 330 14.04 16.34 -3.72
C THR A 330 14.82 15.04 -3.79
N ARG A 331 15.98 14.97 -3.10
CA ARG A 331 16.82 13.76 -3.04
C ARG A 331 16.16 12.63 -2.27
N ILE A 332 15.36 12.93 -1.24
CA ILE A 332 14.56 11.95 -0.53
C ILE A 332 13.46 11.40 -1.44
N ASN A 333 12.73 12.26 -2.16
CA ASN A 333 11.72 11.82 -3.11
C ASN A 333 12.35 10.98 -4.24
N HIS A 334 13.51 11.36 -4.75
CA HIS A 334 14.27 10.59 -5.72
C HIS A 334 14.60 9.19 -5.20
N TRP A 335 15.06 9.07 -3.96
CA TRP A 335 15.34 7.79 -3.33
C TRP A 335 14.08 6.92 -3.21
N TYR A 336 12.92 7.46 -2.82
CA TYR A 336 11.67 6.72 -2.82
C TYR A 336 11.28 6.28 -4.25
N THR A 337 11.55 7.12 -5.23
CA THR A 337 11.35 6.76 -6.64
C THR A 337 12.24 5.59 -7.06
N GLU A 338 13.49 5.50 -6.57
CA GLU A 338 14.36 4.33 -6.78
C GLU A 338 13.76 3.05 -6.15
N GLN A 339 13.15 3.15 -4.95
CA GLN A 339 12.50 2.00 -4.31
C GLN A 339 11.25 1.57 -5.07
N PHE A 340 10.47 2.53 -5.57
CA PHE A 340 9.31 2.24 -6.41
C PHE A 340 9.73 1.63 -7.75
N ALA A 341 10.74 2.16 -8.42
CA ALA A 341 11.30 1.59 -9.65
C ALA A 341 11.80 0.15 -9.43
N TYR A 342 12.43 -0.14 -8.29
CA TYR A 342 12.82 -1.51 -7.95
C TYR A 342 11.63 -2.45 -7.82
N LEU A 343 10.57 -2.02 -7.15
CA LEU A 343 9.32 -2.79 -7.05
C LEU A 343 8.78 -3.12 -8.44
N LEU A 344 8.67 -2.12 -9.31
CA LEU A 344 8.18 -2.29 -10.69
C LEU A 344 9.06 -3.24 -11.50
N ALA A 345 10.39 -3.07 -11.42
CA ALA A 345 11.34 -3.94 -12.10
C ALA A 345 11.21 -5.40 -11.64
N SER A 346 11.06 -5.62 -10.33
CA SER A 346 10.87 -6.94 -9.74
C SER A 346 9.57 -7.60 -10.23
N MET A 347 8.48 -6.85 -10.29
CA MET A 347 7.19 -7.36 -10.81
C MET A 347 7.25 -7.61 -12.31
N LYS A 348 7.90 -6.73 -13.09
CA LYS A 348 8.03 -6.85 -14.55
C LYS A 348 8.93 -8.03 -14.95
N ALA A 349 9.89 -8.42 -14.11
CA ALA A 349 10.77 -9.56 -14.34
C ALA A 349 10.07 -10.93 -14.20
N ILE A 350 8.86 -10.99 -13.62
CA ILE A 350 8.10 -12.23 -13.43
C ILE A 350 7.14 -12.43 -14.60
N PRO A 351 7.37 -13.41 -15.50
CA PRO A 351 6.45 -13.70 -16.58
C PRO A 351 5.13 -14.26 -16.06
N GLU A 352 4.01 -13.76 -16.57
CA GLU A 352 2.68 -14.25 -16.24
C GLU A 352 1.71 -14.09 -17.43
N GLY A 353 1.22 -15.22 -17.96
CA GLY A 353 0.42 -15.24 -19.17
C GLY A 353 1.21 -14.76 -20.38
N GLU A 354 0.67 -13.81 -21.14
CA GLU A 354 1.34 -13.19 -22.29
C GLU A 354 2.18 -11.96 -21.90
N GLY A 355 2.16 -11.56 -20.63
CA GLY A 355 2.88 -10.39 -20.10
C GLY A 355 3.69 -10.73 -18.85
N SER A 356 3.68 -9.83 -17.90
CA SER A 356 4.35 -9.94 -16.61
C SER A 356 3.37 -9.81 -15.44
N LEU A 357 3.87 -10.07 -14.23
CA LEU A 357 3.11 -9.80 -13.01
C LEU A 357 2.67 -8.32 -12.94
N LEU A 358 3.50 -7.39 -13.43
CA LEU A 358 3.16 -5.96 -13.48
C LEU A 358 2.00 -5.67 -14.44
N ASP A 359 1.98 -6.30 -15.61
CA ASP A 359 0.91 -6.09 -16.61
C ASP A 359 -0.47 -6.54 -16.09
N ASN A 360 -0.50 -7.56 -15.22
CA ASN A 360 -1.70 -8.07 -14.57
C ASN A 360 -2.04 -7.34 -13.26
N SER A 361 -1.26 -6.35 -12.87
CA SER A 361 -1.40 -5.64 -11.61
C SER A 361 -1.69 -4.14 -11.83
N VAL A 362 -2.18 -3.51 -10.77
CA VAL A 362 -2.13 -2.05 -10.58
C VAL A 362 -1.41 -1.75 -9.28
N VAL A 363 -0.41 -0.89 -9.35
CA VAL A 363 0.35 -0.37 -8.21
C VAL A 363 0.09 1.12 -8.12
N LEU A 364 -0.45 1.58 -6.98
CA LEU A 364 -0.66 3.01 -6.74
C LEU A 364 0.34 3.50 -5.69
N TRP A 365 1.22 4.41 -6.07
CA TRP A 365 2.05 5.15 -5.13
C TRP A 365 1.28 6.34 -4.60
N VAL A 366 1.19 6.44 -3.28
CA VAL A 366 0.43 7.46 -2.55
C VAL A 366 1.30 8.18 -1.53
N ASN A 367 0.90 9.40 -1.21
CA ASN A 367 1.46 10.20 -0.12
C ASN A 367 0.30 10.90 0.60
N GLU A 368 0.42 11.11 1.92
CA GLU A 368 -0.63 11.73 2.72
C GLU A 368 -0.76 13.24 2.50
N LEU A 369 0.30 13.88 2.00
CA LEU A 369 0.36 15.32 1.72
C LEU A 369 0.79 15.60 0.28
N GLY A 370 0.34 16.70 -0.29
CA GLY A 370 0.93 17.28 -1.50
C GLY A 370 2.27 17.95 -1.17
N LYS A 371 2.29 18.80 -0.13
CA LYS A 371 3.49 19.53 0.34
C LYS A 371 3.58 19.52 1.85
N GLY A 372 4.77 19.18 2.39
CA GLY A 372 4.96 18.97 3.81
C GLY A 372 4.77 20.23 4.65
N ASN A 373 5.40 21.37 4.31
CA ASN A 373 5.39 22.56 5.17
C ASN A 373 4.02 23.22 5.32
N SER A 374 3.19 23.16 4.31
CA SER A 374 1.83 23.69 4.34
C SER A 374 0.79 22.70 4.81
N HIS A 375 1.17 21.41 4.97
CA HIS A 375 0.26 20.30 5.23
C HIS A 375 -0.93 20.25 4.26
N THR A 376 -0.71 20.69 3.01
CA THR A 376 -1.78 20.65 2.00
C THR A 376 -2.09 19.19 1.63
N ARG A 377 -3.37 18.86 1.54
CA ARG A 377 -3.89 17.59 1.01
C ARG A 377 -4.48 17.79 -0.38
N ARG A 378 -4.07 18.86 -1.06
CA ARG A 378 -4.39 19.15 -2.46
C ARG A 378 -3.17 18.90 -3.32
N ASP A 379 -3.43 18.61 -4.59
CA ASP A 379 -2.42 18.30 -5.58
C ASP A 379 -1.46 17.20 -5.05
N LEU A 380 -2.08 16.06 -4.70
CA LEU A 380 -1.34 14.91 -4.15
C LEU A 380 -0.48 14.26 -5.24
N PRO A 381 0.76 13.87 -4.91
CA PRO A 381 1.65 13.20 -5.84
C PRO A 381 1.25 11.73 -6.00
N PHE A 382 0.59 11.39 -7.10
CA PHE A 382 0.27 10.00 -7.41
C PHE A 382 1.08 9.48 -8.59
N VAL A 383 1.54 8.22 -8.50
CA VAL A 383 2.02 7.45 -9.65
C VAL A 383 1.26 6.13 -9.68
N LEU A 384 0.58 5.86 -10.78
CA LEU A 384 -0.04 4.58 -11.04
C LEU A 384 0.86 3.78 -11.99
N ALA A 385 1.10 2.51 -11.70
CA ALA A 385 1.90 1.63 -12.53
C ALA A 385 1.18 0.29 -12.79
N GLY A 386 1.44 -0.28 -13.97
CA GLY A 386 0.78 -1.49 -14.45
C GLY A 386 -0.57 -1.21 -15.08
N SER A 387 -0.85 -1.95 -16.17
CA SER A 387 -2.08 -1.73 -16.95
C SER A 387 -3.33 -2.41 -16.36
N CYS A 388 -3.15 -3.29 -15.37
CA CYS A 388 -4.22 -4.14 -14.85
C CYS A 388 -4.98 -4.87 -15.98
N GLN A 389 -4.23 -5.60 -16.82
CA GLN A 389 -4.74 -6.29 -18.01
C GLN A 389 -5.35 -5.33 -19.05
N GLY A 390 -4.71 -4.17 -19.25
CA GLY A 390 -5.12 -3.19 -20.26
C GLY A 390 -6.30 -2.29 -19.83
N TYR A 391 -6.69 -2.31 -18.57
CA TYR A 391 -7.70 -1.36 -18.06
C TYR A 391 -7.16 0.07 -18.07
N PHE A 392 -5.93 0.29 -17.57
CA PHE A 392 -5.27 1.58 -17.60
C PHE A 392 -4.43 1.75 -18.87
N ASN A 393 -4.56 2.92 -19.49
CA ASN A 393 -3.73 3.31 -20.62
C ASN A 393 -2.47 4.03 -20.10
N THR A 394 -1.41 3.25 -19.87
CA THR A 394 -0.14 3.72 -19.29
C THR A 394 0.74 4.47 -20.30
N GLY A 395 1.94 4.91 -19.88
CA GLY A 395 2.86 5.71 -20.71
C GLY A 395 2.44 7.17 -20.79
N ARG A 396 1.82 7.74 -19.75
CA ARG A 396 1.19 9.06 -19.77
C ARG A 396 1.50 9.90 -18.54
N TYR A 397 1.45 11.20 -18.72
CA TYR A 397 1.36 12.20 -17.66
C TYR A 397 0.00 12.88 -17.73
N LEU A 398 -0.78 12.82 -16.65
CA LEU A 398 -2.11 13.41 -16.57
C LEU A 398 -2.13 14.50 -15.51
N SER A 399 -2.39 15.74 -15.94
CA SER A 399 -2.57 16.89 -15.05
C SER A 399 -4.03 17.27 -14.97
N TYR A 400 -4.56 17.31 -13.74
CA TYR A 400 -5.94 17.70 -13.44
C TYR A 400 -6.04 19.09 -12.83
N GLY A 401 -4.94 19.88 -12.84
CA GLY A 401 -4.82 21.19 -12.17
C GLY A 401 -5.66 22.34 -12.73
N GLY A 402 -6.77 22.07 -13.42
CA GLY A 402 -7.71 23.10 -13.89
C GLY A 402 -8.90 23.27 -12.94
N ALA A 403 -9.33 24.52 -12.71
CA ALA A 403 -10.41 24.91 -11.79
C ALA A 403 -11.78 24.20 -12.03
N ASP A 404 -11.95 23.53 -13.16
CA ASP A 404 -13.21 22.92 -13.58
C ASP A 404 -13.22 21.38 -13.51
N GLN A 405 -12.13 20.70 -13.08
CA GLN A 405 -12.04 19.25 -13.27
C GLN A 405 -12.50 18.40 -12.09
N GLN A 406 -12.74 18.95 -10.91
CA GLN A 406 -13.19 18.19 -9.71
C GLN A 406 -12.47 16.83 -9.57
N ALA A 407 -11.15 16.88 -9.69
CA ALA A 407 -10.31 15.68 -9.62
C ALA A 407 -10.05 15.31 -8.16
N TYR A 408 -11.01 14.61 -7.59
CA TYR A 408 -10.90 14.14 -6.21
C TYR A 408 -10.32 12.74 -6.17
N HIS A 409 -9.45 12.47 -5.18
CA HIS A 409 -8.81 11.17 -5.02
C HIS A 409 -9.81 10.02 -4.84
N GLY A 410 -11.00 10.27 -4.27
CA GLY A 410 -12.08 9.28 -4.17
C GLY A 410 -12.45 8.68 -5.54
N ARG A 411 -12.39 9.48 -6.61
CA ARG A 411 -12.62 9.02 -7.99
C ARG A 411 -11.48 8.12 -8.50
N LEU A 412 -10.22 8.39 -8.06
CA LEU A 412 -9.10 7.49 -8.34
C LEU A 412 -9.31 6.14 -7.67
N LEU A 413 -9.81 6.12 -6.41
CA LEU A 413 -10.15 4.86 -5.72
C LEU A 413 -11.29 4.11 -6.42
N VAL A 414 -12.30 4.80 -6.95
CA VAL A 414 -13.33 4.20 -7.82
C VAL A 414 -12.69 3.54 -9.04
N SER A 415 -11.70 4.21 -9.68
CA SER A 415 -10.98 3.65 -10.84
C SER A 415 -10.24 2.36 -10.48
N LEU A 416 -9.63 2.26 -9.29
CA LEU A 416 -8.97 1.03 -8.82
C LEU A 416 -9.98 -0.11 -8.64
N CYS A 417 -11.16 0.16 -8.05
CA CYS A 417 -12.22 -0.84 -7.94
C CYS A 417 -12.66 -1.37 -9.32
N HIS A 418 -12.85 -0.47 -10.28
CA HIS A 418 -13.22 -0.86 -11.65
C HIS A 418 -12.12 -1.67 -12.34
N ALA A 419 -10.85 -1.26 -12.19
CA ALA A 419 -9.71 -1.98 -12.75
C ALA A 419 -9.63 -3.41 -12.25
N MET A 420 -9.90 -3.61 -10.95
CA MET A 420 -9.91 -4.92 -10.31
C MET A 420 -11.14 -5.79 -10.69
N GLY A 421 -12.10 -5.22 -11.41
CA GLY A 421 -13.32 -5.95 -11.83
C GLY A 421 -14.51 -5.79 -10.89
N TYR A 422 -14.40 -4.92 -9.87
CA TYR A 422 -15.43 -4.70 -8.85
C TYR A 422 -16.01 -3.27 -8.94
N PRO A 423 -16.78 -2.96 -10.00
CA PRO A 423 -17.23 -1.61 -10.25
C PRO A 423 -18.18 -1.10 -9.15
N VAL A 424 -17.90 0.11 -8.68
CA VAL A 424 -18.72 0.86 -7.72
C VAL A 424 -19.09 2.21 -8.30
N SER A 425 -20.21 2.79 -7.88
CA SER A 425 -20.63 4.14 -8.30
C SER A 425 -19.92 5.24 -7.52
N SER A 426 -19.47 4.93 -6.30
CA SER A 426 -18.76 5.86 -5.42
C SER A 426 -17.89 5.08 -4.45
N PHE A 427 -16.88 5.72 -3.85
CA PHE A 427 -16.04 5.15 -2.81
C PHE A 427 -15.77 6.18 -1.71
N GLY A 428 -15.94 5.79 -0.44
CA GLY A 428 -15.84 6.70 0.70
C GLY A 428 -16.97 7.73 0.71
N MET A 429 -16.66 9.02 0.83
CA MET A 429 -17.62 10.13 0.84
C MET A 429 -18.19 10.38 -0.57
N PRO A 430 -19.50 10.18 -0.81
CA PRO A 430 -20.07 10.22 -2.16
C PRO A 430 -19.86 11.57 -2.87
N GLU A 431 -19.94 12.68 -2.16
CA GLU A 431 -19.75 14.03 -2.71
C GLU A 431 -18.47 14.16 -3.55
N TYR A 432 -17.40 13.42 -3.19
CA TYR A 432 -16.09 13.46 -3.84
C TYR A 432 -15.77 12.23 -4.68
N SER A 433 -16.77 11.40 -4.98
CA SER A 433 -16.55 10.16 -5.73
C SER A 433 -17.71 9.70 -6.60
N GLU A 434 -18.95 10.20 -6.40
CA GLU A 434 -20.15 9.76 -7.12
C GLU A 434 -20.17 10.09 -8.62
N GLN A 435 -19.24 10.95 -9.08
CA GLN A 435 -19.02 11.18 -10.51
C GLN A 435 -18.37 9.98 -11.21
N GLY A 436 -18.11 8.90 -10.48
CA GLY A 436 -17.48 7.67 -10.98
C GLY A 436 -15.96 7.78 -11.12
N PRO A 437 -15.35 6.93 -11.96
CA PRO A 437 -13.89 6.87 -12.12
C PRO A 437 -13.26 8.22 -12.46
N LEU A 438 -12.01 8.41 -12.08
CA LEU A 438 -11.22 9.55 -12.52
C LEU A 438 -11.09 9.51 -14.06
N PRO A 439 -11.44 10.58 -14.76
CA PRO A 439 -11.47 10.58 -16.22
C PRO A 439 -10.05 10.38 -16.81
N ASN A 440 -10.00 9.95 -18.07
CA ASN A 440 -8.78 9.80 -18.88
C ASN A 440 -7.75 8.75 -18.41
N LEU A 441 -8.02 7.96 -17.38
CA LEU A 441 -7.12 6.86 -16.97
C LEU A 441 -7.20 5.65 -17.91
N THR A 442 -8.36 5.45 -18.55
CA THR A 442 -8.61 4.38 -19.52
C THR A 442 -8.42 4.88 -20.95
N GLY A 443 -8.22 3.97 -21.90
CA GLY A 443 -8.14 4.30 -23.33
C GLY A 443 -9.50 4.53 -23.99
#